data_2ba7da9bda22b642cb1e4d1b8df99c20
#
_entry.id   2ba7da9bda22b642cb1e4d1b8df99c20
#
_cell.length_a   1.000
_cell.length_b   1.000
_cell.length_c   1.000
_cell.angle_alpha   90.00
_cell.angle_beta   90.00
_cell.angle_gamma   90.00
#
_symmetry.space_group_name_H-M   'P 1'
#
loop_
_entity.id
_entity.type
_entity.pdbx_description
1 polymer ?
#
loop_
_entity_poly.entity_id
_entity_poly.type
_entity_poly.pdbx_seq_one_letter_code
_entity_poly.pdbx_strand_id
1 'polypeptide(L)'
;MSVLSDMKYIKIGKERRYGKKIGLRTGANTARRFLDREQKLPVQKSFGRKSTILFTFSLFYVKIDKKVNHISDANGEKLSEVIMNKKKIALDYVILALGSILTALGVHFFKIPNNFSTGGFSGLGMLLGKLIQGLDTSTVISLLNIGSLVFGFIFLGKSLGIKTIYCTLIYAGVVQLLGIIAPMNTPFTDDRMLELFFSFFLGSAGAAIVFKKGGSTGGTDIVALIIRKYFKSDISAALLGADLLIVLASFAVFDVKTGFYSLLGLLLKSFGVQTVIDAMNKKKSLMIVTTHADEIAKFITDEVHRGATEWRGNGVFTDDSRSVILTALSPYQAAKVSAYAKKVDPNAFIIVNNTHEIYGKGFMNMSEI
;
A
#
# COMPACT_ATOMS: atom_id res chain seq x y z
N MET A 1 -3.80 33.58 6.28
CA MET A 1 -3.04 33.44 5.03
C MET A 1 -1.54 33.80 5.15
N SER A 2 -0.95 33.73 6.35
CA SER A 2 0.46 34.11 6.58
C SER A 2 1.33 32.99 7.17
N VAL A 3 0.83 31.75 7.28
CA VAL A 3 1.58 30.62 7.89
C VAL A 3 2.16 29.68 6.84
N LEU A 4 1.81 29.84 5.56
CA LEU A 4 2.31 29.01 4.45
C LEU A 4 3.54 29.56 3.72
N SER A 5 3.99 30.79 4.04
CA SER A 5 5.19 31.38 3.41
C SER A 5 6.52 30.95 4.05
N ASP A 6 6.49 30.49 5.31
CA ASP A 6 7.72 30.22 6.06
C ASP A 6 8.23 28.76 5.97
N MET A 7 7.52 27.88 5.24
CA MET A 7 7.96 26.51 5.00
C MET A 7 8.92 26.34 3.79
N LYS A 8 9.32 27.42 3.11
CA LYS A 8 10.11 27.37 1.87
C LYS A 8 11.63 27.36 2.06
N TYR A 9 12.14 27.41 3.29
CA TYR A 9 13.58 27.49 3.54
C TYR A 9 14.11 26.41 4.50
N ILE A 10 13.81 25.13 4.24
CA ILE A 10 14.68 24.03 4.72
C ILE A 10 15.31 23.37 3.50
N LYS A 11 16.30 24.05 2.94
CA LYS A 11 17.22 23.50 1.96
C LYS A 11 18.25 22.66 2.73
N ILE A 12 18.12 21.33 2.70
CA ILE A 12 19.13 20.43 3.23
C ILE A 12 20.33 20.48 2.28
N GLY A 13 21.34 21.24 2.66
CA GLY A 13 22.64 21.26 2.01
C GLY A 13 23.36 19.93 2.22
N LYS A 14 23.65 19.24 1.11
CA LYS A 14 24.67 18.18 1.08
C LYS A 14 26.05 18.84 1.15
N GLU A 15 26.76 18.64 2.23
CA GLU A 15 28.22 18.77 2.19
C GLU A 15 28.89 17.53 2.81
N ARG A 16 29.87 17.07 2.05
CA ARG A 16 30.73 15.92 2.34
C ARG A 16 31.96 16.38 3.13
N ARG A 17 32.44 15.46 3.95
CA ARG A 17 33.82 15.20 4.36
C ARG A 17 34.43 15.99 5.53
N TYR A 18 35.09 15.17 6.30
CA TYR A 18 36.08 15.40 7.37
C TYR A 18 35.53 15.64 8.78
N GLY A 19 35.96 14.67 9.64
CA GLY A 19 35.73 14.71 11.06
C GLY A 19 36.12 16.00 11.70
N LYS A 20 35.11 16.72 12.17
CA LYS A 20 35.20 17.64 13.28
C LYS A 20 33.82 17.81 13.88
N LYS A 21 33.74 17.50 15.16
CA LYS A 21 32.59 17.82 16.01
C LYS A 21 32.29 19.30 15.93
N ILE A 22 31.27 19.70 15.20
CA ILE A 22 30.70 21.04 15.30
C ILE A 22 29.17 20.91 15.28
N GLY A 23 28.57 20.93 16.46
CA GLY A 23 27.58 21.87 16.86
C GLY A 23 26.19 21.73 16.27
N LEU A 24 25.43 20.63 16.61
CA LEU A 24 23.95 20.62 16.62
C LEU A 24 23.36 21.54 17.72
N ARG A 25 23.96 22.72 17.95
CA ARG A 25 23.52 23.67 18.97
C ARG A 25 22.56 24.75 18.46
N THR A 26 22.43 24.95 17.16
CA THR A 26 21.63 26.05 16.61
C THR A 26 20.15 25.75 16.45
N GLY A 27 19.75 24.51 16.22
CA GLY A 27 18.33 24.12 16.10
C GLY A 27 17.59 24.07 17.46
N ALA A 28 18.28 23.63 18.51
CA ALA A 28 17.69 23.50 19.84
C ALA A 28 17.41 24.85 20.52
N ASN A 29 18.21 25.88 20.25
CA ASN A 29 18.03 27.22 20.80
C ASN A 29 16.89 28.00 20.12
N THR A 30 16.64 27.74 18.84
CA THR A 30 15.52 28.37 18.12
C THR A 30 14.20 27.76 18.54
N ALA A 31 14.14 26.44 18.73
CA ALA A 31 12.96 25.75 19.25
C ALA A 31 12.65 26.11 20.71
N ARG A 32 13.68 26.28 21.56
CA ARG A 32 13.49 26.76 22.96
C ARG A 32 12.93 28.18 23.03
N ARG A 33 13.41 29.12 22.19
CA ARG A 33 12.86 30.48 22.14
C ARG A 33 11.41 30.53 21.66
N PHE A 34 10.99 29.57 20.81
CA PHE A 34 9.63 29.48 20.35
C PHE A 34 8.69 28.94 21.45
N LEU A 35 9.13 27.93 22.20
CA LEU A 35 8.38 27.34 23.30
C LEU A 35 8.22 28.29 24.51
N ASP A 36 9.27 29.07 24.82
CA ASP A 36 9.24 30.08 25.90
C ASP A 36 8.33 31.27 25.55
N ARG A 37 8.09 31.53 24.26
CA ARG A 37 7.18 32.57 23.79
C ARG A 37 5.71 32.15 23.90
N GLU A 38 5.40 30.87 23.69
CA GLU A 38 4.02 30.34 23.77
C GLU A 38 3.52 30.12 25.21
N GLN A 39 4.43 29.94 26.18
CA GLN A 39 4.04 29.82 27.60
C GLN A 39 3.58 31.12 28.22
N LYS A 40 3.72 32.26 27.54
CA LYS A 40 3.35 33.57 28.06
C LYS A 40 2.05 34.17 27.47
N LEU A 41 1.32 33.41 26.66
CA LEU A 41 0.03 33.86 26.12
C LEU A 41 -1.13 33.32 26.94
N PRO A 42 -2.07 34.14 27.40
CA PRO A 42 -3.23 33.70 28.19
C PRO A 42 -4.17 32.90 27.27
N VAL A 43 -4.54 31.70 27.75
CA VAL A 43 -5.51 30.83 27.10
C VAL A 43 -6.89 31.51 27.14
N GLN A 44 -7.34 32.01 25.99
CA GLN A 44 -8.74 32.40 25.83
C GLN A 44 -9.39 31.59 24.69
N LYS A 45 -10.49 30.96 25.10
CA LYS A 45 -11.44 30.10 24.41
C LYS A 45 -11.72 30.49 22.97
N SER A 46 -11.63 29.50 22.11
CA SER A 46 -12.36 29.27 20.87
C SER A 46 -11.47 28.63 19.78
N PHE A 47 -11.32 27.30 19.81
CA PHE A 47 -10.88 26.57 18.64
C PHE A 47 -11.70 25.27 18.50
N GLY A 48 -12.35 25.12 17.36
CA GLY A 48 -13.24 24.01 17.05
C GLY A 48 -12.55 22.65 17.00
N ARG A 49 -13.32 21.59 17.19
CA ARG A 49 -12.92 20.16 17.29
C ARG A 49 -11.93 19.61 16.26
N LYS A 50 -11.71 20.29 15.13
CA LYS A 50 -10.75 19.87 14.09
C LYS A 50 -9.29 20.21 14.43
N SER A 51 -9.05 21.15 15.31
CA SER A 51 -7.71 21.57 15.74
C SER A 51 -7.10 20.63 16.78
N THR A 52 -7.92 19.95 17.57
CA THR A 52 -7.47 19.08 18.67
C THR A 52 -6.74 17.83 18.17
N ILE A 53 -7.14 17.26 17.03
CA ILE A 53 -6.50 16.05 16.47
C ILE A 53 -5.11 16.38 15.93
N LEU A 54 -4.94 17.48 15.22
CA LEU A 54 -3.64 17.92 14.71
C LEU A 54 -2.70 18.34 15.83
N PHE A 55 -3.23 18.94 16.89
CA PHE A 55 -2.47 19.33 18.08
C PHE A 55 -2.02 18.11 18.91
N THR A 56 -2.86 17.08 19.02
CA THR A 56 -2.51 15.82 19.69
C THR A 56 -1.43 15.05 18.92
N PHE A 57 -1.49 15.05 17.59
CA PHE A 57 -0.43 14.47 16.74
C PHE A 57 0.87 15.26 16.84
N SER A 58 0.83 16.58 16.86
CA SER A 58 2.00 17.44 17.04
C SER A 58 2.65 17.24 18.42
N LEU A 59 1.87 17.17 19.48
CA LEU A 59 2.36 16.89 20.84
C LEU A 59 2.93 15.48 20.99
N PHE A 60 2.35 14.48 20.33
CA PHE A 60 2.87 13.12 20.28
C PHE A 60 4.23 13.07 19.55
N TYR A 61 4.35 13.81 18.45
CA TYR A 61 5.60 13.95 17.69
C TYR A 61 6.70 14.62 18.51
N VAL A 62 6.41 15.73 19.19
CA VAL A 62 7.35 16.48 20.05
C VAL A 62 7.75 15.67 21.29
N LYS A 63 6.84 14.88 21.86
CA LYS A 63 7.12 14.02 23.02
C LYS A 63 8.03 12.83 22.67
N ILE A 64 7.90 12.32 21.44
CA ILE A 64 8.83 11.30 20.91
C ILE A 64 10.21 11.90 20.66
N ASP A 65 10.28 13.10 20.08
CA ASP A 65 11.55 13.78 19.77
C ASP A 65 12.34 14.15 21.05
N LYS A 66 11.67 14.61 22.12
CA LYS A 66 12.30 14.88 23.42
C LYS A 66 12.82 13.62 24.12
N LYS A 67 12.14 12.47 23.99
CA LYS A 67 12.59 11.20 24.57
C LYS A 67 13.77 10.59 23.83
N VAL A 68 13.89 10.91 22.53
CA VAL A 68 14.96 10.46 21.64
C VAL A 68 16.26 11.20 21.92
N ASN A 69 16.21 12.52 22.15
CA ASN A 69 17.40 13.33 22.40
C ASN A 69 18.07 13.10 23.75
N HIS A 70 17.40 12.43 24.70
CA HIS A 70 17.95 12.13 26.04
C HIS A 70 18.68 10.79 26.15
N ILE A 71 18.64 9.94 25.09
CA ILE A 71 19.22 8.58 25.06
C ILE A 71 20.38 8.47 24.03
N SER A 72 20.81 9.61 23.50
CA SER A 72 21.67 9.70 22.29
C SER A 72 23.14 9.28 22.46
N ASP A 73 23.67 8.96 23.65
CA ASP A 73 25.13 8.90 23.80
C ASP A 73 25.77 7.48 23.89
N ALA A 74 24.97 6.41 23.85
CA ALA A 74 25.55 5.05 23.89
C ALA A 74 25.02 4.03 22.87
N ASN A 75 23.93 4.32 22.13
CA ASN A 75 23.29 3.34 21.23
C ASN A 75 22.69 3.97 19.96
N GLY A 76 23.28 5.00 19.40
CA GLY A 76 22.71 5.79 18.29
C GLY A 76 22.28 4.97 17.05
N GLU A 77 23.02 3.96 16.68
CA GLU A 77 22.66 3.10 15.53
C GLU A 77 21.43 2.23 15.80
N LYS A 78 21.38 1.56 16.96
CA LYS A 78 20.21 0.73 17.32
C LYS A 78 18.93 1.56 17.51
N LEU A 79 19.05 2.78 18.01
CA LEU A 79 17.92 3.66 18.23
C LEU A 79 17.35 4.21 16.91
N SER A 80 18.22 4.57 15.96
CA SER A 80 17.80 5.01 14.62
C SER A 80 17.08 3.89 13.86
N GLU A 81 17.56 2.66 13.99
CA GLU A 81 16.93 1.48 13.38
C GLU A 81 15.54 1.17 13.98
N VAL A 82 15.40 1.29 15.30
CA VAL A 82 14.10 1.12 16.00
C VAL A 82 13.11 2.23 15.60
N ILE A 83 13.56 3.47 15.47
CA ILE A 83 12.70 4.60 15.06
C ILE A 83 12.27 4.44 13.60
N MET A 84 13.20 4.07 12.70
CA MET A 84 12.86 3.81 11.29
C MET A 84 11.87 2.66 11.17
N ASN A 85 12.02 1.61 11.97
CA ASN A 85 11.10 0.48 11.97
C ASN A 85 9.69 0.89 12.47
N LYS A 86 9.59 1.70 13.52
CA LYS A 86 8.30 2.24 14.02
C LYS A 86 7.62 3.16 13.00
N LYS A 87 8.37 4.03 12.31
CA LYS A 87 7.83 4.88 11.23
C LYS A 87 7.31 4.05 10.06
N LYS A 88 8.03 3.00 9.68
CA LYS A 88 7.60 2.07 8.63
C LYS A 88 6.32 1.33 9.00
N ILE A 89 6.22 0.84 10.24
CA ILE A 89 5.02 0.18 10.75
C ILE A 89 3.82 1.16 10.73
N ALA A 90 3.99 2.38 11.25
CA ALA A 90 2.93 3.39 11.23
C ALA A 90 2.45 3.71 9.81
N LEU A 91 3.37 3.86 8.86
CA LEU A 91 3.04 4.07 7.45
C LEU A 91 2.27 2.89 6.86
N ASP A 92 2.65 1.66 7.21
CA ASP A 92 1.94 0.46 6.76
C ASP A 92 0.49 0.44 7.24
N TYR A 93 0.21 0.83 8.48
CA TYR A 93 -1.16 0.94 9.00
C TYR A 93 -1.96 2.07 8.33
N VAL A 94 -1.34 3.20 7.99
CA VAL A 94 -2.01 4.26 7.22
C VAL A 94 -2.37 3.77 5.81
N ILE A 95 -1.46 3.06 5.15
CA ILE A 95 -1.72 2.48 3.82
C ILE A 95 -2.84 1.44 3.89
N LEU A 96 -2.86 0.59 4.92
CA LEU A 96 -3.93 -0.37 5.17
C LEU A 96 -5.28 0.31 5.37
N ALA A 97 -5.33 1.40 6.14
CA ALA A 97 -6.54 2.19 6.33
C ALA A 97 -7.07 2.77 5.01
N LEU A 98 -6.19 3.38 4.20
CA LEU A 98 -6.54 3.94 2.90
C LEU A 98 -7.08 2.86 1.94
N GLY A 99 -6.47 1.68 1.89
CA GLY A 99 -6.95 0.56 1.10
C GLY A 99 -8.34 0.08 1.55
N SER A 100 -8.56 -0.04 2.86
CA SER A 100 -9.86 -0.43 3.43
C SER A 100 -10.96 0.59 3.15
N ILE A 101 -10.65 1.89 3.27
CA ILE A 101 -11.57 2.98 2.94
C ILE A 101 -11.92 2.95 1.45
N LEU A 102 -10.93 2.77 0.57
CA LEU A 102 -11.15 2.72 -0.87
C LEU A 102 -12.09 1.58 -1.27
N THR A 103 -11.89 0.39 -0.66
CA THR A 103 -12.79 -0.75 -0.86
C THR A 103 -14.20 -0.44 -0.36
N ALA A 104 -14.33 0.20 0.82
CA ALA A 104 -15.62 0.56 1.40
C ALA A 104 -16.40 1.56 0.52
N LEU A 105 -15.71 2.55 -0.06
CA LEU A 105 -16.30 3.51 -0.99
C LEU A 105 -16.84 2.83 -2.25
N GLY A 106 -16.06 1.91 -2.83
CA GLY A 106 -16.50 1.12 -3.99
C GLY A 106 -17.74 0.27 -3.72
N VAL A 107 -17.81 -0.31 -2.50
CA VAL A 107 -18.97 -1.11 -2.09
C VAL A 107 -20.18 -0.23 -1.83
N HIS A 108 -20.04 0.82 -1.04
CA HIS A 108 -21.16 1.64 -0.62
C HIS A 108 -21.78 2.41 -1.77
N PHE A 109 -20.98 3.11 -2.57
CA PHE A 109 -21.50 4.00 -3.61
C PHE A 109 -21.88 3.30 -4.92
N PHE A 110 -21.24 2.21 -5.27
CA PHE A 110 -21.43 1.57 -6.57
C PHE A 110 -22.00 0.16 -6.49
N LYS A 111 -21.58 -0.64 -5.50
CA LYS A 111 -21.96 -2.03 -5.41
C LYS A 111 -23.35 -2.22 -4.81
N ILE A 112 -23.64 -1.59 -3.67
CA ILE A 112 -24.91 -1.70 -2.95
C ILE A 112 -26.09 -1.18 -3.79
N PRO A 113 -26.06 0.05 -4.36
CA PRO A 113 -27.21 0.59 -5.09
C PRO A 113 -27.57 -0.22 -6.34
N ASN A 114 -26.59 -0.87 -6.96
CA ASN A 114 -26.77 -1.68 -8.17
C ASN A 114 -27.05 -3.15 -7.90
N ASN A 115 -27.04 -3.58 -6.64
CA ASN A 115 -27.16 -5.00 -6.23
C ASN A 115 -26.09 -5.90 -6.88
N PHE A 116 -24.86 -5.39 -7.12
CA PHE A 116 -23.77 -6.17 -7.69
C PHE A 116 -23.21 -7.16 -6.67
N SER A 117 -23.76 -8.35 -6.57
CA SER A 117 -23.29 -9.41 -5.68
C SER A 117 -22.02 -10.08 -6.26
N THR A 118 -20.95 -9.30 -6.46
CA THR A 118 -19.68 -9.76 -7.06
C THR A 118 -18.81 -10.58 -6.10
N GLY A 119 -19.45 -11.33 -5.17
CA GLY A 119 -18.77 -12.09 -4.13
C GLY A 119 -18.42 -11.27 -2.89
N GLY A 120 -17.68 -11.91 -1.98
CA GLY A 120 -17.39 -11.34 -0.67
C GLY A 120 -18.60 -11.41 0.26
N PHE A 121 -18.35 -11.12 1.55
CA PHE A 121 -19.47 -10.98 2.47
C PHE A 121 -20.31 -9.73 2.19
N SER A 122 -19.80 -8.78 1.40
CA SER A 122 -20.62 -7.74 0.82
C SER A 122 -21.66 -8.29 -0.15
N GLY A 123 -21.29 -9.25 -1.02
CA GLY A 123 -22.23 -9.95 -1.90
C GLY A 123 -23.23 -10.79 -1.13
N LEU A 124 -22.77 -11.57 -0.16
CA LEU A 124 -23.65 -12.36 0.71
C LEU A 124 -24.59 -11.45 1.53
N GLY A 125 -24.11 -10.33 2.04
CA GLY A 125 -24.95 -9.37 2.77
C GLY A 125 -26.03 -8.74 1.92
N MET A 126 -25.77 -8.49 0.63
CA MET A 126 -26.81 -8.03 -0.30
C MET A 126 -27.84 -9.11 -0.60
N LEU A 127 -27.43 -10.38 -0.76
CA LEU A 127 -28.37 -11.50 -0.92
C LEU A 127 -29.27 -11.64 0.31
N LEU A 128 -28.69 -11.61 1.51
CA LEU A 128 -29.45 -11.71 2.76
C LEU A 128 -30.34 -10.49 3.00
N GLY A 129 -29.87 -9.28 2.72
CA GLY A 129 -30.67 -8.05 2.84
C GLY A 129 -31.85 -8.03 1.87
N LYS A 130 -31.75 -8.71 0.71
CA LYS A 130 -32.87 -8.86 -0.23
C LYS A 130 -33.85 -9.95 0.20
N LEU A 131 -33.35 -11.05 0.78
CA LEU A 131 -34.19 -12.17 1.23
C LEU A 131 -34.93 -11.87 2.53
N ILE A 132 -34.33 -11.11 3.43
CA ILE A 132 -34.88 -10.81 4.75
C ILE A 132 -35.31 -9.33 4.77
N GLN A 133 -36.60 -9.11 4.62
CA GLN A 133 -37.16 -7.75 4.64
C GLN A 133 -36.92 -7.06 6.00
N GLY A 134 -36.51 -5.79 5.96
CA GLY A 134 -36.27 -4.98 7.16
C GLY A 134 -34.83 -4.99 7.68
N LEU A 135 -33.92 -5.75 7.08
CA LEU A 135 -32.50 -5.69 7.38
C LEU A 135 -31.77 -4.70 6.48
N ASP A 136 -31.11 -3.72 7.11
CA ASP A 136 -30.22 -2.82 6.37
C ASP A 136 -28.99 -3.56 5.84
N THR A 137 -28.75 -3.49 4.53
CA THR A 137 -27.69 -4.18 3.82
C THR A 137 -26.30 -3.82 4.39
N SER A 138 -26.05 -2.55 4.74
CA SER A 138 -24.75 -2.11 5.28
C SER A 138 -24.48 -2.73 6.65
N THR A 139 -25.53 -2.86 7.47
CA THR A 139 -25.45 -3.51 8.79
C THR A 139 -25.15 -5.00 8.65
N VAL A 140 -25.83 -5.70 7.75
CA VAL A 140 -25.57 -7.14 7.48
C VAL A 140 -24.13 -7.35 6.98
N ILE A 141 -23.68 -6.56 6.04
CA ILE A 141 -22.30 -6.61 5.53
C ILE A 141 -21.30 -6.42 6.67
N SER A 142 -21.52 -5.43 7.52
CA SER A 142 -20.61 -5.13 8.63
C SER A 142 -20.56 -6.26 9.67
N LEU A 143 -21.69 -6.82 10.03
CA LEU A 143 -21.78 -7.95 10.96
C LEU A 143 -21.09 -9.20 10.42
N LEU A 144 -21.33 -9.56 9.16
CA LEU A 144 -20.69 -10.70 8.52
C LEU A 144 -19.17 -10.54 8.46
N ASN A 145 -18.69 -9.34 8.11
CA ASN A 145 -17.25 -9.07 8.05
C ASN A 145 -16.60 -9.15 9.43
N ILE A 146 -17.22 -8.59 10.46
CA ILE A 146 -16.73 -8.70 11.84
C ILE A 146 -16.72 -10.16 12.30
N GLY A 147 -17.81 -10.92 12.03
CA GLY A 147 -17.89 -12.35 12.34
C GLY A 147 -16.77 -13.17 11.69
N SER A 148 -16.34 -12.80 10.48
CA SER A 148 -15.26 -13.49 9.76
C SER A 148 -13.88 -13.36 10.42
N LEU A 149 -13.70 -12.37 11.32
CA LEU A 149 -12.43 -12.18 12.02
C LEU A 149 -12.01 -13.36 12.87
N VAL A 150 -12.99 -14.11 13.43
CA VAL A 150 -12.72 -15.31 14.21
C VAL A 150 -11.98 -16.35 13.35
N PHE A 151 -12.47 -16.57 12.11
CA PHE A 151 -11.81 -17.47 11.16
C PHE A 151 -10.43 -16.94 10.74
N GLY A 152 -10.33 -15.65 10.45
CA GLY A 152 -9.08 -15.01 10.08
C GLY A 152 -8.00 -15.18 11.15
N PHE A 153 -8.34 -15.01 12.41
CA PHE A 153 -7.40 -15.16 13.51
C PHE A 153 -6.90 -16.59 13.69
N ILE A 154 -7.80 -17.58 13.55
CA ILE A 154 -7.48 -19.01 13.70
C ILE A 154 -6.54 -19.49 12.59
N PHE A 155 -6.84 -19.17 11.32
CA PHE A 155 -6.16 -19.76 10.16
C PHE A 155 -4.98 -18.96 9.64
N LEU A 156 -4.98 -17.63 9.75
CA LEU A 156 -3.93 -16.78 9.18
C LEU A 156 -2.79 -16.49 10.16
N GLY A 157 -2.98 -16.76 11.45
CA GLY A 157 -1.96 -16.51 12.49
C GLY A 157 -1.90 -15.05 12.97
N LYS A 158 -1.10 -14.79 14.02
CA LYS A 158 -1.14 -13.52 14.79
C LYS A 158 -0.80 -12.27 13.95
N SER A 159 0.22 -12.32 13.10
CA SER A 159 0.67 -11.13 12.36
C SER A 159 -0.33 -10.69 11.29
N LEU A 160 -0.82 -11.63 10.48
CA LEU A 160 -1.85 -11.37 9.47
C LEU A 160 -3.20 -11.08 10.14
N GLY A 161 -3.52 -11.77 11.24
CA GLY A 161 -4.76 -11.59 11.98
C GLY A 161 -4.94 -10.16 12.52
N ILE A 162 -3.91 -9.57 13.15
CA ILE A 162 -3.99 -8.20 13.70
C ILE A 162 -4.23 -7.17 12.59
N LYS A 163 -3.52 -7.27 11.47
CA LYS A 163 -3.72 -6.37 10.32
C LYS A 163 -5.11 -6.54 9.73
N THR A 164 -5.60 -7.78 9.64
CA THR A 164 -6.94 -8.10 9.15
C THR A 164 -8.02 -7.53 10.07
N ILE A 165 -7.89 -7.68 11.40
CA ILE A 165 -8.82 -7.06 12.36
C ILE A 165 -8.88 -5.55 12.13
N TYR A 166 -7.73 -4.89 12.05
CA TYR A 166 -7.65 -3.45 11.81
C TYR A 166 -8.34 -3.02 10.52
N CYS A 167 -8.05 -3.70 9.40
CA CYS A 167 -8.66 -3.39 8.10
C CYS A 167 -10.16 -3.64 8.08
N THR A 168 -10.60 -4.76 8.66
CA THR A 168 -12.03 -5.13 8.70
C THR A 168 -12.83 -4.13 9.54
N LEU A 169 -12.30 -3.69 10.68
CA LEU A 169 -12.99 -2.70 11.52
C LEU A 169 -13.10 -1.35 10.79
N ILE A 170 -12.07 -0.92 10.09
CA ILE A 170 -12.14 0.31 9.28
C ILE A 170 -13.15 0.14 8.14
N TYR A 171 -13.07 -0.96 7.39
CA TYR A 171 -13.98 -1.24 6.30
C TYR A 171 -15.44 -1.27 6.78
N ALA A 172 -15.76 -2.07 7.79
CA ALA A 172 -17.11 -2.19 8.33
C ALA A 172 -17.60 -0.85 8.92
N GLY A 173 -16.74 -0.15 9.66
CA GLY A 173 -17.07 1.17 10.21
C GLY A 173 -17.36 2.21 9.15
N VAL A 174 -16.59 2.25 8.05
CA VAL A 174 -16.82 3.18 6.94
C VAL A 174 -18.10 2.83 6.18
N VAL A 175 -18.32 1.54 5.86
CA VAL A 175 -19.58 1.11 5.21
C VAL A 175 -20.80 1.48 6.05
N GLN A 176 -20.75 1.21 7.35
CA GLN A 176 -21.85 1.55 8.28
C GLN A 176 -22.06 3.07 8.40
N LEU A 177 -20.97 3.81 8.54
CA LEU A 177 -21.01 5.27 8.66
C LEU A 177 -21.61 5.91 7.40
N LEU A 178 -21.18 5.47 6.23
CA LEU A 178 -21.71 5.94 4.95
C LEU A 178 -23.19 5.55 4.78
N GLY A 179 -23.60 4.36 5.24
CA GLY A 179 -25.00 3.94 5.23
C GLY A 179 -25.92 4.88 6.04
N ILE A 180 -25.36 5.51 7.09
CA ILE A 180 -26.11 6.47 7.93
C ILE A 180 -26.05 7.90 7.36
N ILE A 181 -24.87 8.36 6.93
CA ILE A 181 -24.64 9.77 6.55
C ILE A 181 -25.05 10.03 5.10
N ALA A 182 -24.85 9.06 4.22
CA ALA A 182 -25.09 9.17 2.78
C ALA A 182 -25.80 7.91 2.26
N PRO A 183 -27.04 7.62 2.70
CA PRO A 183 -27.76 6.45 2.25
C PRO A 183 -27.98 6.49 0.74
N MET A 184 -27.58 5.44 0.05
CA MET A 184 -27.70 5.32 -1.43
C MET A 184 -28.80 4.33 -1.75
N ASN A 185 -29.96 4.86 -2.15
CA ASN A 185 -31.14 4.06 -2.57
C ASN A 185 -31.16 3.81 -4.09
N THR A 186 -30.47 4.65 -4.84
CA THR A 186 -30.37 4.58 -6.31
C THR A 186 -28.91 4.73 -6.75
N PRO A 187 -28.51 4.14 -7.90
CA PRO A 187 -27.20 4.36 -8.49
C PRO A 187 -26.96 5.84 -8.85
N PHE A 188 -25.69 6.25 -8.99
CA PHE A 188 -25.34 7.62 -9.43
C PHE A 188 -25.72 7.86 -10.89
N THR A 189 -25.66 6.82 -11.73
CA THR A 189 -25.92 6.91 -13.15
C THR A 189 -26.85 5.80 -13.61
N ASP A 190 -27.51 5.98 -14.75
CA ASP A 190 -28.33 4.94 -15.39
C ASP A 190 -27.49 3.90 -16.13
N ASP A 191 -26.18 4.19 -16.33
CA ASP A 191 -25.25 3.27 -16.97
C ASP A 191 -24.65 2.28 -15.95
N ARG A 192 -25.29 1.12 -15.86
CA ARG A 192 -24.87 0.04 -14.95
C ARG A 192 -23.45 -0.48 -15.25
N MET A 193 -22.97 -0.37 -16.51
CA MET A 193 -21.62 -0.80 -16.86
C MET A 193 -20.57 0.15 -16.30
N LEU A 194 -20.82 1.45 -16.38
CA LEU A 194 -19.97 2.48 -15.78
C LEU A 194 -19.90 2.30 -14.25
N GLU A 195 -21.05 2.09 -13.61
CA GLU A 195 -21.12 1.82 -12.16
C GLU A 195 -20.34 0.56 -11.77
N LEU A 196 -20.45 -0.52 -12.56
CA LEU A 196 -19.68 -1.74 -12.35
C LEU A 196 -18.19 -1.47 -12.47
N PHE A 197 -17.77 -0.65 -13.46
CA PHE A 197 -16.37 -0.28 -13.64
C PHE A 197 -15.80 0.41 -12.40
N PHE A 198 -16.47 1.40 -11.85
CA PHE A 198 -16.02 2.07 -10.64
C PHE A 198 -16.07 1.17 -9.40
N SER A 199 -17.09 0.31 -9.29
CA SER A 199 -17.21 -0.67 -8.22
C SER A 199 -15.99 -1.60 -8.16
N PHE A 200 -15.61 -2.20 -9.30
CA PHE A 200 -14.48 -3.12 -9.32
C PHE A 200 -13.13 -2.39 -9.20
N PHE A 201 -12.98 -1.22 -9.83
CA PHE A 201 -11.73 -0.47 -9.82
C PHE A 201 -11.35 -0.05 -8.38
N LEU A 202 -12.28 0.59 -7.66
CA LEU A 202 -12.06 0.98 -6.27
C LEU A 202 -11.88 -0.25 -5.37
N GLY A 203 -12.72 -1.26 -5.54
CA GLY A 203 -12.66 -2.51 -4.79
C GLY A 203 -11.35 -3.26 -4.99
N SER A 204 -10.91 -3.44 -6.24
CA SER A 204 -9.68 -4.16 -6.57
C SER A 204 -8.44 -3.40 -6.12
N ALA A 205 -8.38 -2.08 -6.35
CA ALA A 205 -7.26 -1.25 -5.91
C ALA A 205 -7.13 -1.26 -4.39
N GLY A 206 -8.24 -1.10 -3.66
CA GLY A 206 -8.24 -1.14 -2.20
C GLY A 206 -7.84 -2.50 -1.66
N ALA A 207 -8.44 -3.59 -2.16
CA ALA A 207 -8.12 -4.96 -1.75
C ALA A 207 -6.66 -5.33 -2.04
N ALA A 208 -6.14 -4.97 -3.22
CA ALA A 208 -4.75 -5.23 -3.60
C ALA A 208 -3.75 -4.55 -2.66
N ILE A 209 -4.02 -3.29 -2.26
CA ILE A 209 -3.20 -2.56 -1.29
C ILE A 209 -3.18 -3.29 0.06
N VAL A 210 -4.34 -3.73 0.53
CA VAL A 210 -4.51 -4.43 1.81
C VAL A 210 -3.80 -5.80 1.76
N PHE A 211 -4.03 -6.61 0.71
CA PHE A 211 -3.39 -7.91 0.54
C PHE A 211 -1.88 -7.82 0.46
N LYS A 212 -1.35 -6.84 -0.28
CA LYS A 212 0.11 -6.63 -0.39
C LYS A 212 0.77 -6.33 0.96
N LYS A 213 0.05 -5.68 1.88
CA LYS A 213 0.53 -5.38 3.23
C LYS A 213 0.25 -6.51 4.22
N GLY A 214 -0.31 -7.63 3.76
CA GLY A 214 -0.63 -8.80 4.57
C GLY A 214 -1.83 -8.59 5.49
N GLY A 215 -2.85 -7.89 5.01
CA GLY A 215 -4.15 -7.74 5.66
C GLY A 215 -5.28 -8.25 4.76
N SER A 216 -6.51 -8.19 5.26
CA SER A 216 -7.75 -8.44 4.53
C SER A 216 -8.83 -7.50 5.04
N THR A 217 -9.78 -7.13 4.19
CA THR A 217 -10.96 -6.36 4.60
C THR A 217 -12.04 -7.23 5.26
N GLY A 218 -11.74 -8.51 5.50
CA GLY A 218 -12.67 -9.48 6.08
C GLY A 218 -13.42 -10.28 5.02
N GLY A 219 -14.45 -11.00 5.47
CA GLY A 219 -15.31 -11.74 4.56
C GLY A 219 -14.64 -12.92 3.86
N THR A 220 -15.06 -13.20 2.64
CA THR A 220 -14.48 -14.27 1.81
C THR A 220 -13.04 -13.97 1.36
N ASP A 221 -12.57 -12.75 1.48
CA ASP A 221 -11.15 -12.41 1.28
C ASP A 221 -10.25 -13.19 2.25
N ILE A 222 -10.72 -13.48 3.48
CA ILE A 222 -10.03 -14.37 4.43
C ILE A 222 -9.97 -15.79 3.88
N VAL A 223 -11.08 -16.28 3.32
CA VAL A 223 -11.12 -17.61 2.69
C VAL A 223 -10.15 -17.68 1.51
N ALA A 224 -10.10 -16.64 0.68
CA ALA A 224 -9.15 -16.55 -0.42
C ALA A 224 -7.69 -16.58 0.06
N LEU A 225 -7.37 -15.86 1.15
CA LEU A 225 -6.02 -15.91 1.75
C LEU A 225 -5.69 -17.29 2.33
N ILE A 226 -6.67 -17.99 2.89
CA ILE A 226 -6.51 -19.39 3.37
C ILE A 226 -6.24 -20.31 2.18
N ILE A 227 -7.06 -20.24 1.11
CA ILE A 227 -6.86 -21.02 -0.12
C ILE A 227 -5.45 -20.77 -0.67
N ARG A 228 -5.06 -19.50 -0.83
CA ARG A 228 -3.71 -19.13 -1.30
C ARG A 228 -2.62 -19.74 -0.43
N LYS A 229 -2.76 -19.68 0.89
CA LYS A 229 -1.76 -20.18 1.84
C LYS A 229 -1.56 -21.70 1.75
N TYR A 230 -2.65 -22.46 1.63
CA TYR A 230 -2.60 -23.92 1.65
C TYR A 230 -2.39 -24.53 0.26
N PHE A 231 -2.97 -23.93 -0.78
CA PHE A 231 -2.90 -24.44 -2.16
C PHE A 231 -1.85 -23.74 -3.02
N LYS A 232 -1.15 -22.73 -2.48
CA LYS A 232 -0.14 -21.92 -3.21
C LYS A 232 -0.67 -21.38 -4.54
N SER A 233 -1.94 -21.04 -4.60
CA SER A 233 -2.60 -20.48 -5.79
C SER A 233 -2.42 -18.97 -5.86
N ASP A 234 -2.60 -18.41 -7.06
CA ASP A 234 -2.71 -16.96 -7.24
C ASP A 234 -3.91 -16.40 -6.47
N ILE A 235 -3.78 -15.16 -6.01
CA ILE A 235 -4.88 -14.50 -5.28
C ILE A 235 -6.14 -14.36 -6.13
N SER A 236 -6.01 -14.22 -7.44
CA SER A 236 -7.10 -14.14 -8.40
C SER A 236 -7.92 -15.45 -8.43
N ALA A 237 -7.25 -16.59 -8.54
CA ALA A 237 -7.90 -17.90 -8.53
C ALA A 237 -8.56 -18.21 -7.17
N ALA A 238 -7.90 -17.83 -6.08
CA ALA A 238 -8.44 -17.99 -4.74
C ALA A 238 -9.71 -17.15 -4.50
N LEU A 239 -9.72 -15.90 -4.97
CA LEU A 239 -10.90 -15.02 -4.91
C LEU A 239 -12.06 -15.56 -5.76
N LEU A 240 -11.77 -16.01 -6.99
CA LEU A 240 -12.79 -16.64 -7.85
C LEU A 240 -13.43 -17.85 -7.17
N GLY A 241 -12.63 -18.75 -6.63
CA GLY A 241 -13.13 -19.95 -5.95
C GLY A 241 -13.96 -19.64 -4.70
N ALA A 242 -13.51 -18.67 -3.89
CA ALA A 242 -14.21 -18.27 -2.66
C ALA A 242 -15.56 -17.59 -2.93
N ASP A 243 -15.68 -16.85 -4.03
CA ASP A 243 -16.83 -15.97 -4.29
C ASP A 243 -17.82 -16.55 -5.30
N LEU A 244 -17.45 -17.59 -6.06
CA LEU A 244 -18.25 -18.13 -7.16
C LEU A 244 -19.67 -18.57 -6.71
N LEU A 245 -19.79 -19.26 -5.59
CA LEU A 245 -21.09 -19.73 -5.09
C LEU A 245 -22.02 -18.57 -4.74
N ILE A 246 -21.50 -17.49 -4.18
CA ILE A 246 -22.26 -16.29 -3.84
C ILE A 246 -22.79 -15.63 -5.12
N VAL A 247 -21.95 -15.57 -6.15
CA VAL A 247 -22.34 -14.99 -7.44
C VAL A 247 -23.36 -15.86 -8.15
N LEU A 248 -23.23 -17.18 -8.12
CA LEU A 248 -24.24 -18.08 -8.68
C LEU A 248 -25.60 -17.93 -7.97
N ALA A 249 -25.59 -17.77 -6.64
CA ALA A 249 -26.82 -17.50 -5.89
C ALA A 249 -27.49 -16.17 -6.29
N SER A 250 -26.75 -15.20 -6.81
CA SER A 250 -27.30 -13.93 -7.23
C SER A 250 -28.28 -14.04 -8.41
N PHE A 251 -28.12 -15.05 -9.28
CA PHE A 251 -29.05 -15.31 -10.39
C PHE A 251 -30.44 -15.77 -9.87
N ALA A 252 -30.48 -16.42 -8.72
CA ALA A 252 -31.73 -16.87 -8.14
C ALA A 252 -32.42 -15.81 -7.28
N VAL A 253 -31.64 -14.93 -6.62
CA VAL A 253 -32.15 -13.92 -5.67
C VAL A 253 -32.51 -12.60 -6.35
N PHE A 254 -31.71 -12.22 -7.33
CA PHE A 254 -31.94 -11.04 -8.17
C PHE A 254 -32.45 -11.46 -9.57
N ASP A 255 -32.46 -10.53 -10.50
CA ASP A 255 -32.74 -10.80 -11.91
C ASP A 255 -31.50 -11.36 -12.64
N VAL A 256 -31.71 -12.07 -13.74
CA VAL A 256 -30.66 -12.67 -14.58
C VAL A 256 -29.64 -11.63 -15.04
N LYS A 257 -30.09 -10.41 -15.40
CA LYS A 257 -29.22 -9.30 -15.80
C LYS A 257 -28.26 -8.92 -14.67
N THR A 258 -28.75 -8.78 -13.45
CA THR A 258 -27.93 -8.49 -12.26
C THR A 258 -26.98 -9.65 -11.94
N GLY A 259 -27.39 -10.91 -12.14
CA GLY A 259 -26.54 -12.09 -12.04
C GLY A 259 -25.34 -12.02 -13.00
N PHE A 260 -25.57 -11.68 -14.26
CA PHE A 260 -24.48 -11.49 -15.24
C PHE A 260 -23.55 -10.33 -14.88
N TYR A 261 -24.07 -9.19 -14.41
CA TYR A 261 -23.22 -8.10 -13.91
C TYR A 261 -22.40 -8.53 -12.69
N SER A 262 -22.99 -9.32 -11.79
CA SER A 262 -22.29 -9.85 -10.63
C SER A 262 -21.17 -10.81 -11.03
N LEU A 263 -21.40 -11.69 -12.01
CA LEU A 263 -20.38 -12.59 -12.55
C LEU A 263 -19.24 -11.82 -13.23
N LEU A 264 -19.57 -10.87 -14.09
CA LEU A 264 -18.58 -10.01 -14.73
C LEU A 264 -17.78 -9.24 -13.70
N GLY A 265 -18.42 -8.67 -12.69
CA GLY A 265 -17.76 -7.97 -11.60
C GLY A 265 -16.83 -8.85 -10.77
N LEU A 266 -17.19 -10.14 -10.52
CA LEU A 266 -16.30 -11.10 -9.89
C LEU A 266 -15.03 -11.33 -10.71
N LEU A 267 -15.19 -11.57 -12.02
CA LEU A 267 -14.05 -11.75 -12.92
C LEU A 267 -13.15 -10.52 -12.92
N LEU A 268 -13.73 -9.34 -13.14
CA LEU A 268 -13.00 -8.08 -13.15
C LEU A 268 -12.30 -7.80 -11.80
N LYS A 269 -12.97 -8.03 -10.66
CA LYS A 269 -12.38 -7.89 -9.32
C LYS A 269 -11.17 -8.81 -9.16
N SER A 270 -11.31 -10.08 -9.51
CA SER A 270 -10.27 -11.10 -9.31
C SER A 270 -9.02 -10.79 -10.14
N PHE A 271 -9.19 -10.52 -11.44
CA PHE A 271 -8.09 -10.12 -12.31
C PHE A 271 -7.52 -8.75 -11.93
N GLY A 272 -8.38 -7.80 -11.55
CA GLY A 272 -7.98 -6.46 -11.14
C GLY A 272 -7.09 -6.47 -9.90
N VAL A 273 -7.44 -7.26 -8.88
CA VAL A 273 -6.61 -7.40 -7.67
C VAL A 273 -5.21 -7.92 -8.01
N GLN A 274 -5.14 -9.00 -8.81
CA GLN A 274 -3.84 -9.56 -9.23
C GLN A 274 -3.03 -8.53 -10.03
N THR A 275 -3.64 -7.89 -11.02
CA THR A 275 -2.99 -6.88 -11.86
C THR A 275 -2.41 -5.73 -11.03
N VAL A 276 -3.15 -5.24 -10.03
CA VAL A 276 -2.66 -4.17 -9.14
C VAL A 276 -1.52 -4.66 -8.26
N ILE A 277 -1.61 -5.87 -7.70
CA ILE A 277 -0.51 -6.48 -6.91
C ILE A 277 0.75 -6.59 -7.76
N ASP A 278 0.63 -7.11 -8.98
CA ASP A 278 1.75 -7.27 -9.92
C ASP A 278 2.35 -5.91 -10.30
N ALA A 279 1.50 -4.93 -10.58
CA ALA A 279 1.95 -3.56 -10.85
C ALA A 279 2.73 -2.95 -9.68
N MET A 280 2.30 -3.22 -8.45
CA MET A 280 2.98 -2.78 -7.23
C MET A 280 4.28 -3.56 -6.96
N ASN A 281 4.42 -4.77 -7.48
CA ASN A 281 5.60 -5.64 -7.31
C ASN A 281 6.63 -5.48 -8.42
N LYS A 282 6.29 -4.75 -9.50
CA LYS A 282 7.18 -4.56 -10.65
C LYS A 282 8.61 -4.23 -10.23
N LYS A 283 9.53 -5.03 -10.75
CA LYS A 283 10.97 -4.81 -10.72
C LYS A 283 11.50 -4.79 -12.14
N LYS A 284 12.70 -4.30 -12.31
CA LYS A 284 13.39 -4.29 -13.59
C LYS A 284 14.69 -5.07 -13.43
N SER A 285 14.92 -6.01 -14.32
CA SER A 285 16.24 -6.61 -14.51
C SER A 285 16.93 -5.86 -15.64
N LEU A 286 18.06 -5.24 -15.35
CA LEU A 286 18.89 -4.54 -16.33
C LEU A 286 20.09 -5.42 -16.69
N MET A 287 20.30 -5.60 -18.00
CA MET A 287 21.53 -6.12 -18.55
C MET A 287 22.17 -5.01 -19.37
N ILE A 288 23.36 -4.57 -18.98
CA ILE A 288 24.09 -3.47 -19.58
C ILE A 288 25.37 -4.00 -20.17
N VAL A 289 25.51 -3.92 -21.50
CA VAL A 289 26.73 -4.28 -22.23
C VAL A 289 27.50 -2.99 -22.51
N THR A 290 28.72 -2.86 -21.99
CA THR A 290 29.47 -1.63 -22.02
C THR A 290 30.98 -1.85 -21.98
N THR A 291 31.74 -0.85 -22.39
CA THR A 291 33.20 -0.79 -22.23
C THR A 291 33.63 -0.06 -20.95
N HIS A 292 32.68 0.62 -20.25
CA HIS A 292 32.91 1.42 -19.03
C HIS A 292 32.25 0.77 -17.80
N ALA A 293 32.48 -0.54 -17.60
CA ALA A 293 31.79 -1.31 -16.58
C ALA A 293 32.10 -0.85 -15.15
N ASP A 294 33.36 -0.56 -14.84
CA ASP A 294 33.81 -0.17 -13.49
C ASP A 294 33.08 1.07 -12.98
N GLU A 295 32.89 2.08 -13.85
CA GLU A 295 32.24 3.34 -13.50
C GLU A 295 30.73 3.13 -13.28
N ILE A 296 30.08 2.35 -14.15
CA ILE A 296 28.65 2.04 -14.04
C ILE A 296 28.38 1.12 -12.83
N ALA A 297 29.22 0.12 -12.60
CA ALA A 297 29.10 -0.76 -11.43
C ALA A 297 29.26 0.02 -10.13
N LYS A 298 30.23 0.92 -10.05
CA LYS A 298 30.43 1.79 -8.90
C LYS A 298 29.22 2.70 -8.65
N PHE A 299 28.62 3.26 -9.69
CA PHE A 299 27.38 4.04 -9.55
C PHE A 299 26.22 3.20 -9.01
N ILE A 300 26.08 1.92 -9.45
CA ILE A 300 25.05 1.01 -8.97
C ILE A 300 25.24 0.69 -7.48
N THR A 301 26.49 0.44 -7.05
CA THR A 301 26.79 0.09 -5.64
C THR A 301 26.74 1.28 -4.72
N ASP A 302 27.38 2.39 -5.09
CA ASP A 302 27.61 3.52 -4.19
C ASP A 302 26.44 4.50 -4.15
N GLU A 303 25.78 4.74 -5.29
CA GLU A 303 24.70 5.73 -5.40
C GLU A 303 23.31 5.10 -5.37
N VAL A 304 23.15 3.89 -5.93
CA VAL A 304 21.84 3.19 -5.97
C VAL A 304 21.71 2.19 -4.83
N HIS A 305 22.83 1.80 -4.21
CA HIS A 305 22.94 0.84 -3.12
C HIS A 305 22.28 -0.51 -3.48
N ARG A 306 22.70 -1.04 -4.65
CA ARG A 306 22.24 -2.33 -5.16
C ARG A 306 23.41 -3.19 -5.60
N GLY A 307 23.24 -4.51 -5.48
CA GLY A 307 24.19 -5.48 -6.02
C GLY A 307 24.11 -5.52 -7.54
N ALA A 308 25.24 -5.79 -8.16
CA ALA A 308 25.36 -6.10 -9.57
C ALA A 308 26.33 -7.27 -9.75
N THR A 309 26.13 -8.03 -10.82
CA THR A 309 27.06 -9.07 -11.25
C THR A 309 27.63 -8.68 -12.59
N GLU A 310 28.94 -8.72 -12.70
CA GLU A 310 29.66 -8.43 -13.94
C GLU A 310 30.34 -9.69 -14.46
N TRP A 311 30.31 -9.86 -15.78
CA TRP A 311 31.17 -10.80 -16.48
C TRP A 311 31.69 -10.18 -17.76
N ARG A 312 32.88 -10.61 -18.21
CA ARG A 312 33.57 -10.10 -19.41
C ARG A 312 33.35 -11.04 -20.58
N GLY A 313 33.28 -10.46 -21.75
CA GLY A 313 33.16 -11.17 -23.00
C GLY A 313 33.66 -10.32 -24.16
N ASN A 314 33.75 -10.91 -25.35
CA ASN A 314 34.15 -10.19 -26.55
C ASN A 314 32.96 -10.01 -27.49
N GLY A 315 32.92 -8.90 -28.18
CA GLY A 315 31.96 -8.66 -29.25
C GLY A 315 32.25 -9.58 -30.42
N VAL A 316 31.26 -10.38 -30.85
CA VAL A 316 31.45 -11.37 -31.90
C VAL A 316 31.87 -10.75 -33.24
N PHE A 317 31.46 -9.53 -33.52
CA PHE A 317 31.74 -8.85 -34.77
C PHE A 317 33.05 -8.03 -34.75
N THR A 318 33.32 -7.35 -33.63
CA THR A 318 34.47 -6.43 -33.53
C THR A 318 35.64 -6.99 -32.73
N ASP A 319 35.44 -8.13 -32.06
CA ASP A 319 36.34 -8.76 -31.08
C ASP A 319 36.76 -7.84 -29.90
N ASP A 320 36.08 -6.69 -29.74
CA ASP A 320 36.32 -5.76 -28.64
C ASP A 320 35.93 -6.39 -27.32
N SER A 321 36.77 -6.20 -26.29
CA SER A 321 36.42 -6.60 -24.91
C SER A 321 35.27 -5.73 -24.37
N ARG A 322 34.21 -6.40 -23.90
CA ARG A 322 33.04 -5.77 -23.31
C ARG A 322 32.68 -6.46 -22.02
N SER A 323 32.14 -5.69 -21.10
CA SER A 323 31.58 -6.23 -19.87
C SER A 323 30.06 -6.20 -19.94
N VAL A 324 29.44 -7.21 -19.35
CA VAL A 324 28.00 -7.32 -19.17
C VAL A 324 27.70 -7.17 -17.68
N ILE A 325 26.90 -6.17 -17.31
CA ILE A 325 26.46 -5.95 -15.94
C ILE A 325 25.00 -6.36 -15.82
N LEU A 326 24.70 -7.27 -14.91
CA LEU A 326 23.33 -7.67 -14.56
C LEU A 326 22.99 -7.12 -13.18
N THR A 327 21.85 -6.42 -13.07
CA THR A 327 21.36 -5.91 -11.80
C THR A 327 19.84 -5.90 -11.76
N ALA A 328 19.27 -6.03 -10.54
CA ALA A 328 17.84 -6.01 -10.30
C ALA A 328 17.45 -4.75 -9.50
N LEU A 329 16.53 -3.97 -10.04
CA LEU A 329 16.25 -2.61 -9.60
C LEU A 329 14.74 -2.34 -9.50
N SER A 330 14.35 -1.31 -8.72
CA SER A 330 13.04 -0.72 -8.87
C SER A 330 12.91 0.03 -10.20
N PRO A 331 11.70 0.30 -10.72
CA PRO A 331 11.53 1.04 -11.97
C PRO A 331 12.23 2.41 -11.98
N TYR A 332 12.17 3.13 -10.87
CA TYR A 332 12.85 4.42 -10.71
C TYR A 332 14.39 4.28 -10.74
N GLN A 333 14.92 3.29 -10.00
CA GLN A 333 16.36 3.02 -9.98
C GLN A 333 16.86 2.59 -11.37
N ALA A 334 16.08 1.77 -12.07
CA ALA A 334 16.41 1.32 -13.43
C ALA A 334 16.51 2.49 -14.40
N ALA A 335 15.56 3.42 -14.37
CA ALA A 335 15.61 4.64 -15.19
C ALA A 335 16.87 5.48 -14.87
N LYS A 336 17.21 5.65 -13.56
CA LYS A 336 18.40 6.39 -13.11
C LYS A 336 19.68 5.74 -13.59
N VAL A 337 19.81 4.41 -13.47
CA VAL A 337 21.01 3.66 -13.93
C VAL A 337 21.12 3.68 -15.45
N SER A 338 20.03 3.48 -16.19
CA SER A 338 20.03 3.53 -17.64
C SER A 338 20.45 4.91 -18.17
N ALA A 339 19.95 5.98 -17.59
CA ALA A 339 20.34 7.35 -17.95
C ALA A 339 21.83 7.62 -17.66
N TYR A 340 22.33 7.13 -16.52
CA TYR A 340 23.73 7.28 -16.16
C TYR A 340 24.64 6.46 -17.09
N ALA A 341 24.29 5.19 -17.38
CA ALA A 341 25.03 4.33 -18.26
C ALA A 341 25.15 4.94 -19.67
N LYS A 342 24.06 5.48 -20.21
CA LYS A 342 24.08 6.18 -21.51
C LYS A 342 24.88 7.49 -21.51
N LYS A 343 25.01 8.16 -20.36
CA LYS A 343 25.85 9.35 -20.20
C LYS A 343 27.34 9.00 -20.19
N VAL A 344 27.70 7.88 -19.54
CA VAL A 344 29.10 7.40 -19.43
C VAL A 344 29.55 6.72 -20.72
N ASP A 345 28.71 5.88 -21.28
CA ASP A 345 28.94 5.15 -22.52
C ASP A 345 27.73 5.32 -23.45
N PRO A 346 27.74 6.26 -24.39
CA PRO A 346 26.66 6.44 -25.37
C PRO A 346 26.40 5.20 -26.24
N ASN A 347 27.41 4.34 -26.41
CA ASN A 347 27.32 3.09 -27.19
C ASN A 347 26.91 1.90 -26.34
N ALA A 348 26.71 2.06 -25.02
CA ALA A 348 26.24 0.98 -24.16
C ALA A 348 24.92 0.42 -24.67
N PHE A 349 24.80 -0.91 -24.70
CA PHE A 349 23.57 -1.61 -25.04
C PHE A 349 22.85 -2.04 -23.75
N ILE A 350 21.59 -1.61 -23.58
CA ILE A 350 20.84 -1.82 -22.35
C ILE A 350 19.56 -2.60 -22.64
N ILE A 351 19.46 -3.79 -22.09
CA ILE A 351 18.23 -4.60 -22.09
C ILE A 351 17.52 -4.38 -20.76
N VAL A 352 16.24 -4.02 -20.83
CA VAL A 352 15.38 -3.78 -19.66
C VAL A 352 14.24 -4.77 -19.67
N ASN A 353 14.31 -5.79 -18.81
CA ASN A 353 13.24 -6.77 -18.65
C ASN A 353 12.36 -6.42 -17.47
N ASN A 354 11.03 -6.52 -17.64
CA ASN A 354 10.10 -6.48 -16.54
C ASN A 354 10.11 -7.82 -15.82
N THR A 355 10.20 -7.79 -14.50
CA THR A 355 10.06 -8.99 -13.69
C THR A 355 9.19 -8.70 -12.47
N HIS A 356 8.34 -9.64 -12.10
CA HIS A 356 7.43 -9.50 -10.96
C HIS A 356 8.00 -10.25 -9.76
N GLU A 357 8.85 -11.25 -10.00
CA GLU A 357 9.38 -12.12 -8.98
C GLU A 357 10.91 -12.12 -9.02
N ILE A 358 11.50 -11.69 -7.91
CA ILE A 358 12.94 -11.81 -7.65
C ILE A 358 13.08 -12.29 -6.22
N TYR A 359 13.69 -13.46 -6.04
CA TYR A 359 13.95 -14.04 -4.73
C TYR A 359 15.40 -13.81 -4.34
N GLY A 360 15.63 -13.41 -3.08
CA GLY A 360 16.97 -13.21 -2.55
C GLY A 360 17.08 -12.06 -1.57
N LYS A 361 18.28 -11.87 -1.01
CA LYS A 361 18.55 -10.83 0.00
C LYS A 361 18.27 -9.43 -0.58
N GLY A 362 17.33 -8.72 0.01
CA GLY A 362 16.90 -7.38 -0.45
C GLY A 362 15.72 -7.39 -1.44
N PHE A 363 15.16 -8.56 -1.73
CA PHE A 363 13.95 -8.81 -2.53
C PHE A 363 12.96 -9.68 -1.75
N MET A 364 12.13 -10.46 -2.43
CA MET A 364 11.16 -11.36 -1.78
C MET A 364 11.88 -12.53 -1.08
N ASN A 365 11.42 -12.90 0.12
CA ASN A 365 11.88 -14.10 0.80
C ASN A 365 11.13 -15.31 0.28
N MET A 366 11.83 -16.44 0.07
CA MET A 366 11.19 -17.71 -0.30
C MET A 366 10.15 -18.21 0.72
N SER A 367 10.21 -17.73 1.96
CA SER A 367 9.24 -18.08 3.01
C SER A 367 7.91 -17.32 2.89
N GLU A 368 7.78 -16.39 1.95
CA GLU A 368 6.56 -15.61 1.70
C GLU A 368 5.70 -16.20 0.55
N ILE A 369 6.17 -17.31 -0.03
CA ILE A 369 5.43 -18.17 -0.97
C ILE A 369 4.68 -19.23 -0.15
#